data_c862d5c107ac8b36513011cb9025443f
#
_entry.id   c862d5c107ac8b36513011cb9025443f
#
_cell.length_a   1.000
_cell.length_b   1.000
_cell.length_c   1.000
_cell.angle_alpha   90.00
_cell.angle_beta   90.00
_cell.angle_gamma   90.00
#
_symmetry.space_group_name_H-M   'P 1'
#
loop_
_entity.id
_entity.type
_entity.pdbx_description
1 polymer ?
#
loop_
_entity_poly.entity_id
_entity_poly.type
_entity_poly.pdbx_seq_one_letter_code
_entity_poly.pdbx_strand_id
1 'polypeptide(L)' 'MSIDLKNTTAIKCEKCECETFREVVFIRKASKLLTGQITDSVMPIPTFQCSSCGHINKEFTPKF' A
#
# COMPACT_ATOMS: atom_id res chain seq x y z
N MET A 1 -5.20 -9.80 -20.72
CA MET A 1 -5.47 -8.44 -21.22
C MET A 1 -4.18 -7.64 -21.26
N SER A 2 -3.87 -7.05 -22.39
CA SER A 2 -2.66 -6.24 -22.51
C SER A 2 -3.01 -4.77 -22.33
N ILE A 3 -2.18 -4.06 -21.58
CA ILE A 3 -2.34 -2.63 -21.33
C ILE A 3 -1.29 -1.89 -22.14
N ASP A 4 -1.72 -0.92 -22.93
CA ASP A 4 -0.79 -0.05 -23.65
C ASP A 4 -0.25 0.99 -22.67
N LEU A 5 1.03 0.93 -22.38
CA LEU A 5 1.66 1.84 -21.44
C LEU A 5 1.60 3.31 -21.87
N LYS A 6 1.41 3.57 -23.15
CA LYS A 6 1.25 4.93 -23.64
C LYS A 6 -0.05 5.58 -23.20
N ASN A 7 -1.04 4.76 -22.83
CA ASN A 7 -2.35 5.25 -22.39
C ASN A 7 -2.44 5.34 -20.88
N THR A 8 -1.33 5.13 -20.17
CA THR A 8 -1.29 5.21 -18.71
C THR A 8 -0.59 6.49 -18.27
N THR A 9 -0.87 6.90 -17.05
CA THR A 9 -0.25 8.07 -16.45
C THR A 9 0.73 7.65 -15.37
N ALA A 10 1.94 8.19 -15.41
CA ALA A 10 2.93 7.90 -14.38
C ALA A 10 2.50 8.53 -13.06
N ILE A 11 2.66 7.77 -11.97
CA ILE A 11 2.38 8.26 -10.64
C ILE A 11 3.69 8.69 -10.00
N LYS A 12 3.70 9.91 -9.47
CA LYS A 12 4.88 10.47 -8.82
C LYS A 12 4.66 10.57 -7.33
N CYS A 13 5.76 10.47 -6.58
CA CYS A 13 5.72 10.69 -5.15
C CYS A 13 5.23 12.11 -4.85
N GLU A 14 4.30 12.23 -3.93
CA GLU A 14 3.74 13.53 -3.54
C GLU A 14 4.77 14.43 -2.84
N LYS A 15 5.86 13.86 -2.37
CA LYS A 15 6.87 14.59 -1.59
C LYS A 15 8.13 14.89 -2.36
N CYS A 16 8.70 13.93 -3.10
CA CYS A 16 9.96 14.09 -3.82
C CYS A 16 9.84 13.95 -5.33
N GLU A 17 8.64 13.67 -5.83
CA GLU A 17 8.33 13.52 -7.26
C GLU A 17 9.05 12.34 -7.93
N CYS A 18 9.55 11.40 -7.17
CA CYS A 18 10.15 10.18 -7.71
C CYS A 18 9.06 9.30 -8.33
N GLU A 19 9.36 8.69 -9.47
CA GLU A 19 8.40 7.85 -10.19
C GLU A 19 8.52 6.37 -9.84
N THR A 20 9.46 6.00 -8.99
CA THR A 20 9.68 4.62 -8.62
C THR A 20 9.19 4.34 -7.21
N PHE A 21 8.54 3.19 -7.06
CA PHE A 21 7.96 2.75 -5.79
C PHE A 21 8.37 1.31 -5.55
N ARG A 22 8.36 0.91 -4.28
CA ARG A 22 8.58 -0.47 -3.89
C ARG A 22 7.35 -0.96 -3.14
N GLU A 23 7.07 -2.25 -3.25
CA GLU A 23 5.96 -2.85 -2.54
C GLU A 23 6.32 -3.05 -1.08
N VAL A 24 5.43 -2.60 -0.20
CA VAL A 24 5.54 -2.81 1.24
C VAL A 24 4.19 -3.32 1.74
N VAL A 25 4.21 -3.96 2.90
CA VAL A 25 2.99 -4.54 3.45
C VAL A 25 2.78 -4.00 4.85
N PHE A 26 1.60 -3.39 5.07
CA PHE A 26 1.16 -3.05 6.41
C PHE A 26 0.59 -4.28 7.07
N ILE A 27 0.93 -4.50 8.32
CA ILE A 27 0.39 -5.62 9.08
C ILE A 27 -0.56 -5.06 10.12
N ARG A 28 -1.83 -5.44 10.02
CA ARG A 28 -2.86 -5.06 10.97
C ARG A 28 -3.28 -6.29 11.77
N LYS A 29 -3.49 -6.09 13.04
CA LYS A 29 -3.87 -7.18 13.95
C LYS A 29 -5.31 -6.94 14.41
N ALA A 30 -6.18 -7.92 14.16
CA ALA A 30 -7.55 -7.87 14.62
C ALA A 30 -7.67 -8.69 15.90
N SER A 31 -8.22 -8.09 16.95
CA SER A 31 -8.41 -8.75 18.23
C SER A 31 -9.33 -9.95 18.09
N LYS A 32 -9.04 -11.02 18.80
CA LYS A 32 -9.92 -12.20 18.85
C LYS A 32 -11.32 -11.86 19.35
N LEU A 33 -11.44 -10.83 20.19
CA LEU A 33 -12.73 -10.39 20.70
C LEU A 33 -13.60 -9.78 19.61
N LEU A 34 -12.97 -9.13 18.61
CA LEU A 34 -13.69 -8.51 17.49
C LEU A 34 -14.07 -9.52 16.42
N THR A 35 -13.24 -10.54 16.22
CA THR A 35 -13.45 -11.51 15.15
C THR A 35 -14.20 -12.76 15.62
N GLY A 36 -14.34 -12.94 16.92
CA GLY A 36 -14.98 -14.12 17.50
C GLY A 36 -14.14 -15.39 17.37
N GLN A 37 -12.84 -15.25 17.11
CA GLN A 37 -11.94 -16.39 16.96
C GLN A 37 -11.18 -16.67 18.26
N ILE A 38 -10.53 -17.82 18.30
CA ILE A 38 -9.73 -18.24 19.46
C ILE A 38 -8.44 -17.42 19.57
N THR A 39 -7.86 -17.04 18.43
CA THR A 39 -6.62 -16.29 18.38
C THR A 39 -6.81 -15.00 17.60
N ASP A 40 -5.92 -14.03 17.84
CA ASP A 40 -5.91 -12.80 17.07
C ASP A 40 -5.59 -13.09 15.60
N SER A 41 -6.20 -12.33 14.71
CA SER A 41 -5.97 -12.44 13.28
C SER A 41 -5.01 -11.36 12.81
N VAL A 42 -4.11 -11.73 11.90
CA VAL A 42 -3.17 -10.81 11.30
C VAL A 42 -3.56 -10.62 9.83
N MET A 43 -3.71 -9.36 9.43
CA MET A 43 -4.12 -9.02 8.06
C MET A 43 -3.02 -8.25 7.37
N PRO A 44 -2.40 -8.84 6.32
CA PRO A 44 -1.43 -8.09 5.50
C PRO A 44 -2.16 -7.23 4.49
N ILE A 45 -1.75 -5.97 4.37
CA ILE A 45 -2.33 -5.01 3.44
C ILE A 45 -1.22 -4.48 2.55
N PRO A 46 -1.13 -4.94 1.29
CA PRO A 46 -0.07 -4.49 0.38
C PRO A 46 -0.29 -3.04 -0.05
N THR A 47 0.80 -2.29 -0.12
CA THR A 47 0.78 -0.92 -0.60
C THR A 47 2.12 -0.59 -1.26
N PHE A 48 2.27 0.64 -1.71
CA PHE A 48 3.49 1.08 -2.37
C PHE A 48 4.08 2.29 -1.66
N GLN A 49 5.39 2.29 -1.52
CA GLN A 49 6.13 3.34 -0.85
C GLN A 49 7.20 3.86 -1.81
N CYS A 50 7.39 5.17 -1.83
CA CYS A 50 8.45 5.76 -2.64
C CYS A 50 9.80 5.13 -2.30
N SER A 51 10.53 4.71 -3.34
CA SER A 51 11.82 4.06 -3.15
C SER A 51 12.94 5.03 -2.76
N SER A 52 12.70 6.32 -2.94
CA SER A 52 13.70 7.36 -2.68
C SER A 52 13.56 7.97 -1.28
N CYS A 53 12.37 8.52 -0.96
CA CYS A 53 12.16 9.23 0.31
C CYS A 53 11.35 8.43 1.34
N GLY A 54 10.73 7.33 0.93
CA GLY A 54 9.94 6.50 1.81
C GLY A 54 8.51 6.99 2.03
N HIS A 55 8.08 8.03 1.31
CA HIS A 55 6.72 8.55 1.44
C HIS A 55 5.71 7.60 0.79
N ILE A 56 4.54 7.50 1.39
CA ILE A 56 3.42 6.73 0.83
C ILE A 56 2.37 7.73 0.37
N ASN A 57 2.07 7.74 -0.93
CA ASN A 57 1.07 8.64 -1.48
C ASN A 57 -0.30 8.37 -0.88
N LYS A 58 -1.14 9.41 -0.84
CA LYS A 58 -2.51 9.27 -0.31
C LYS A 58 -3.31 8.19 -1.03
N GLU A 59 -3.12 8.06 -2.35
CA GLU A 59 -3.83 7.07 -3.14
C GLU A 59 -3.44 5.63 -2.81
N PHE A 60 -2.28 5.44 -2.20
CA PHE A 60 -1.81 4.13 -1.77
C PHE A 60 -2.03 3.87 -0.28
N THR A 61 -2.38 4.89 0.48
CA THR A 61 -2.59 4.76 1.91
C THR A 61 -3.88 3.97 2.19
N PRO A 62 -3.80 2.83 2.87
CA PRO A 62 -5.01 2.05 3.16
C PRO A 62 -5.90 2.80 4.14
N LYS A 63 -7.19 2.57 4.01
CA LYS A 63 -8.19 3.09 4.96
C LYS A 63 -8.46 2.04 6.02
N PHE A 64 -8.13 2.36 7.23
CA PHE A 64 -8.35 1.46 8.36
C PHE A 64 -9.59 1.83 9.15
#